data_88574c5ae125b849eeeb784843eb8636
#
_entry.id   88574c5ae125b849eeeb784843eb8636
#
_cell.length_a   1.000
_cell.length_b   1.000
_cell.length_c   1.000
_cell.angle_alpha   90.00
_cell.angle_beta   90.00
_cell.angle_gamma   90.00
#
_symmetry.space_group_name_H-M   'P 1'
#
loop_
_entity.id
_entity.type
_entity.pdbx_description
1 polymer ?
#
loop_
_entity_poly.entity_id
_entity_poly.type
_entity_poly.pdbx_seq_one_letter_code
_entity_poly.pdbx_strand_id
1 'polypeptide(L)'
;VGGPVRLQRDNRRMAELKDKLRADLSAAMKQRDTTVTGVLRMALAAVSKEEVAGKQARELTDEEVQRVLNKEAKKRDEAAEAFSGAGRAEQAAAELDEAEILRHYLPKPLGDDELAQLVKDAVAEVEGELGERPGMKQMGQVMKAANAKVAGRAEGGKVAALVKAELAD
;
A
#
# COMPACT_ATOMS: atom_id res chain seq x y z
N VAL A 1 -22.97 -3.36 27.70
CA VAL A 1 -23.30 -2.07 27.11
C VAL A 1 -22.29 -1.55 26.11
N GLY A 2 -21.25 -2.29 25.75
CA GLY A 2 -20.19 -1.79 24.83
C GLY A 2 -20.07 -2.51 23.49
N GLY A 3 -20.82 -3.57 23.24
CA GLY A 3 -20.61 -4.43 22.08
C GLY A 3 -21.08 -3.92 20.73
N PRO A 4 -22.28 -3.37 20.57
CA PRO A 4 -22.78 -2.96 19.25
C PRO A 4 -22.09 -1.74 18.68
N VAL A 5 -21.60 -0.82 19.53
CA VAL A 5 -20.96 0.44 19.08
C VAL A 5 -19.54 0.18 18.55
N ARG A 6 -18.82 -0.79 19.12
CA ARG A 6 -17.47 -1.18 18.66
C ARG A 6 -17.50 -1.85 17.28
N LEU A 7 -18.46 -2.74 17.05
CA LEU A 7 -18.64 -3.42 15.78
C LEU A 7 -18.98 -2.44 14.65
N GLN A 8 -19.80 -1.41 14.94
CA GLN A 8 -20.13 -0.38 13.96
C GLN A 8 -18.95 0.54 13.62
N ARG A 9 -18.05 0.81 14.59
CA ARG A 9 -16.84 1.60 14.36
C ARG A 9 -15.82 0.83 13.52
N ASP A 10 -15.67 -0.45 13.76
CA ASP A 10 -14.74 -1.30 13.01
C ASP A 10 -15.21 -1.49 11.57
N ASN A 11 -16.52 -1.67 11.36
CA ASN A 11 -17.08 -1.74 10.01
C ASN A 11 -16.94 -0.42 9.24
N ARG A 12 -17.02 0.72 9.91
CA ARG A 12 -16.78 2.03 9.25
C ARG A 12 -15.34 2.19 8.82
N ARG A 13 -14.38 1.75 9.62
CA ARG A 13 -12.95 1.80 9.27
C ARG A 13 -12.60 0.88 8.11
N MET A 14 -13.28 -0.26 8.00
CA MET A 14 -13.07 -1.21 6.91
C MET A 14 -13.52 -0.68 5.55
N ALA A 15 -14.52 0.21 5.52
CA ALA A 15 -15.15 0.69 4.28
C ALA A 15 -14.72 2.11 3.87
N GLU A 16 -13.98 2.85 4.70
CA GLU A 16 -13.69 4.27 4.49
C GLU A 16 -12.98 4.57 3.17
N LEU A 17 -11.92 3.85 2.86
CA LEU A 17 -11.16 4.08 1.63
C LEU A 17 -11.97 3.70 0.39
N LYS A 18 -12.66 2.58 0.42
CA LYS A 18 -13.54 2.15 -0.66
C LYS A 18 -14.67 3.14 -0.90
N ASP A 19 -15.28 3.65 0.17
CA ASP A 19 -16.32 4.66 0.09
C ASP A 19 -15.80 5.97 -0.50
N LYS A 20 -14.57 6.36 -0.15
CA LYS A 20 -13.92 7.54 -0.74
C LYS A 20 -13.70 7.36 -2.24
N LEU A 21 -13.21 6.19 -2.66
CA LEU A 21 -13.06 5.87 -4.08
C LEU A 21 -14.38 6.00 -4.83
N ARG A 22 -15.47 5.49 -4.26
CA ARG A 22 -16.82 5.59 -4.84
C ARG A 22 -17.31 7.03 -4.93
N ALA A 23 -17.12 7.81 -3.86
CA ALA A 23 -17.53 9.21 -3.85
C ALA A 23 -16.75 10.03 -4.88
N ASP A 24 -15.45 9.81 -4.98
CA ASP A 24 -14.59 10.48 -5.94
C ASP A 24 -14.92 10.06 -7.38
N LEU A 25 -15.30 8.81 -7.60
CA LEU A 25 -15.78 8.34 -8.89
C LEU A 25 -17.06 9.08 -9.31
N SER A 26 -18.02 9.22 -8.40
CA SER A 26 -19.25 9.96 -8.68
C SER A 26 -18.95 11.42 -9.01
N ALA A 27 -18.04 12.06 -8.27
CA ALA A 27 -17.62 13.44 -8.54
C ALA A 27 -16.94 13.58 -9.90
N ALA A 28 -16.04 12.64 -10.25
CA ALA A 28 -15.34 12.63 -11.53
C ALA A 28 -16.31 12.47 -12.70
N MET A 29 -17.32 11.61 -12.55
CA MET A 29 -18.37 11.43 -13.56
C MET A 29 -19.18 12.70 -13.77
N LYS A 30 -19.53 13.40 -12.71
CA LYS A 30 -20.25 14.70 -12.78
C LYS A 30 -19.44 15.77 -13.46
N GLN A 31 -18.12 15.79 -13.21
CA GLN A 31 -17.18 16.74 -13.81
C GLN A 31 -16.77 16.34 -15.22
N ARG A 32 -17.19 15.19 -15.69
CA ARG A 32 -16.81 14.61 -16.98
C ARG A 32 -15.29 14.42 -17.13
N ASP A 33 -14.63 14.13 -16.02
CA ASP A 33 -13.22 13.77 -16.01
C ASP A 33 -13.07 12.28 -16.39
N THR A 34 -12.83 12.03 -17.66
CA THR A 34 -12.80 10.66 -18.22
C THR A 34 -11.60 9.87 -17.72
N THR A 35 -10.47 10.52 -17.50
CA THR A 35 -9.25 9.86 -17.01
C THR A 35 -9.43 9.36 -15.58
N VAL A 36 -9.83 10.24 -14.67
CA VAL A 36 -10.08 9.87 -13.27
C VAL A 36 -11.20 8.83 -13.17
N THR A 37 -12.28 9.02 -13.91
CA THR A 37 -13.41 8.06 -13.97
C THR A 37 -12.91 6.67 -14.34
N GLY A 38 -12.13 6.55 -15.40
CA GLY A 38 -11.58 5.28 -15.87
C GLY A 38 -10.69 4.60 -14.83
N VAL A 39 -9.79 5.36 -14.22
CA VAL A 39 -8.87 4.83 -13.20
C VAL A 39 -9.63 4.35 -11.96
N LEU A 40 -10.58 5.13 -11.47
CA LEU A 40 -11.35 4.76 -10.28
C LEU A 40 -12.26 3.57 -10.51
N ARG A 41 -12.85 3.44 -11.69
CA ARG A 41 -13.62 2.25 -12.08
C ARG A 41 -12.76 1.00 -12.07
N MET A 42 -11.56 1.08 -12.64
CA MET A 42 -10.63 -0.05 -12.66
C MET A 42 -10.15 -0.41 -11.25
N ALA A 43 -9.89 0.60 -10.41
CA ALA A 43 -9.50 0.40 -9.03
C ALA A 43 -10.60 -0.33 -8.24
N LEU A 44 -11.84 0.13 -8.35
CA LEU A 44 -12.99 -0.50 -7.69
C LEU A 44 -13.25 -1.91 -8.21
N ALA A 45 -13.06 -2.15 -9.51
CA ALA A 45 -13.15 -3.48 -10.08
C ALA A 45 -12.10 -4.43 -9.51
N ALA A 46 -10.86 -3.94 -9.35
CA ALA A 46 -9.78 -4.72 -8.74
C ALA A 46 -10.08 -5.06 -7.27
N VAL A 47 -10.62 -4.11 -6.52
CA VAL A 47 -11.06 -4.33 -5.13
C VAL A 47 -12.16 -5.40 -5.09
N SER A 48 -13.17 -5.27 -5.93
CA SER A 48 -14.29 -6.23 -5.99
C SER A 48 -13.81 -7.65 -6.35
N LYS A 49 -12.87 -7.75 -7.27
CA LYS A 49 -12.26 -9.03 -7.65
C LYS A 49 -11.57 -9.69 -6.46
N GLU A 50 -10.83 -8.91 -5.68
CA GLU A 50 -10.15 -9.42 -4.49
C GLU A 50 -11.13 -9.83 -3.40
N GLU A 51 -12.25 -9.11 -3.26
CA GLU A 51 -13.29 -9.41 -2.28
C GLU A 51 -13.94 -10.78 -2.49
N VAL A 52 -13.98 -11.24 -3.73
CA VAL A 52 -14.59 -12.53 -4.09
C VAL A 52 -13.58 -13.61 -4.45
N ALA A 53 -12.28 -13.33 -4.35
CA ALA A 53 -11.23 -14.26 -4.75
C ALA A 53 -11.09 -15.49 -3.83
N GLY A 54 -11.50 -15.35 -2.57
CA GLY A 54 -11.46 -16.44 -1.58
C GLY A 54 -12.69 -17.32 -1.62
N LYS A 55 -12.75 -18.29 -0.73
CA LYS A 55 -13.90 -19.22 -0.59
C LYS A 55 -15.19 -18.51 -0.18
N GLN A 56 -15.06 -17.40 0.55
CA GLN A 56 -16.19 -16.57 0.98
C GLN A 56 -15.93 -15.13 0.54
N ALA A 57 -16.96 -14.49 0.02
CA ALA A 57 -16.92 -13.06 -0.27
C ALA A 57 -16.75 -12.29 1.06
N ARG A 58 -15.87 -11.30 1.07
CA ARG A 58 -15.64 -10.45 2.24
C ARG A 58 -15.29 -9.04 1.81
N GLU A 59 -15.58 -8.08 2.65
CA GLU A 59 -15.18 -6.70 2.44
C GLU A 59 -13.71 -6.55 2.84
N LEU A 60 -12.92 -5.85 2.01
CA LEU A 60 -11.52 -5.59 2.31
C LEU A 60 -11.39 -4.49 3.36
N THR A 61 -10.38 -4.60 4.20
CA THR A 61 -9.96 -3.53 5.11
C THR A 61 -9.31 -2.41 4.29
N ASP A 62 -9.19 -1.22 4.87
CA ASP A 62 -8.50 -0.11 4.22
C ASP A 62 -7.06 -0.48 3.84
N GLU A 63 -6.35 -1.19 4.69
CA GLU A 63 -5.00 -1.66 4.39
C GLU A 63 -4.95 -2.60 3.19
N GLU A 64 -5.93 -3.49 3.08
CA GLU A 64 -6.03 -4.39 1.94
C GLU A 64 -6.38 -3.66 0.66
N VAL A 65 -7.26 -2.66 0.74
CA VAL A 65 -7.58 -1.78 -0.40
C VAL A 65 -6.31 -1.03 -0.84
N GLN A 66 -5.53 -0.51 0.10
CA GLN A 66 -4.25 0.14 -0.21
C GLN A 66 -3.30 -0.80 -0.96
N ARG A 67 -3.22 -2.05 -0.58
CA ARG A 67 -2.38 -3.05 -1.29
C ARG A 67 -2.85 -3.26 -2.73
N VAL A 68 -4.16 -3.33 -2.94
CA VAL A 68 -4.73 -3.45 -4.27
C VAL A 68 -4.37 -2.22 -5.12
N LEU A 69 -4.54 -1.02 -4.57
CA LEU A 69 -4.20 0.23 -5.27
C LEU A 69 -2.71 0.32 -5.58
N ASN A 70 -1.86 -0.09 -4.66
CA ASN A 70 -0.41 -0.08 -4.86
C ASN A 70 0.00 -1.02 -5.99
N LYS A 71 -0.60 -2.21 -6.03
CA LYS A 71 -0.37 -3.18 -7.11
C LYS A 71 -0.80 -2.64 -8.46
N GLU A 72 -1.97 -1.98 -8.51
CA GLU A 72 -2.48 -1.35 -9.72
C GLU A 72 -1.58 -0.20 -10.18
N ALA A 73 -1.07 0.62 -9.25
CA ALA A 73 -0.14 1.70 -9.57
C ALA A 73 1.18 1.15 -10.15
N LYS A 74 1.71 0.08 -9.57
CA LYS A 74 2.93 -0.57 -10.08
C LYS A 74 2.75 -1.14 -11.48
N LYS A 75 1.59 -1.70 -11.80
CA LYS A 75 1.28 -2.16 -13.16
C LYS A 75 1.35 -1.03 -14.18
N ARG A 76 0.89 0.15 -13.80
CA ARG A 76 0.95 1.34 -14.67
C ARG A 76 2.38 1.85 -14.82
N ASP A 77 3.19 1.79 -13.78
CA ASP A 77 4.62 2.12 -13.88
C ASP A 77 5.32 1.17 -14.86
N GLU A 78 5.05 -0.11 -14.78
CA GLU A 78 5.62 -1.12 -15.69
C GLU A 78 5.17 -0.89 -17.13
N ALA A 79 3.89 -0.58 -17.34
CA ALA A 79 3.37 -0.23 -18.66
C ALA A 79 4.03 1.05 -19.20
N ALA A 80 4.21 2.07 -18.36
CA ALA A 80 4.90 3.31 -18.74
C ALA A 80 6.33 3.04 -19.17
N GLU A 81 7.04 2.21 -18.43
CA GLU A 81 8.41 1.82 -18.77
C GLU A 81 8.47 1.09 -20.12
N ALA A 82 7.55 0.18 -20.36
CA ALA A 82 7.45 -0.53 -21.63
C ALA A 82 7.15 0.43 -22.81
N PHE A 83 6.22 1.36 -22.63
CA PHE A 83 5.90 2.36 -23.65
C PHE A 83 7.11 3.28 -23.92
N SER A 84 7.76 3.73 -22.85
CA SER A 84 8.96 4.57 -22.97
C SER A 84 10.07 3.86 -23.74
N GLY A 85 10.31 2.59 -23.44
CA GLY A 85 11.28 1.76 -24.16
C GLY A 85 10.94 1.54 -25.63
N ALA A 86 9.66 1.59 -25.98
CA ALA A 86 9.19 1.49 -27.37
C ALA A 86 9.10 2.83 -28.10
N GLY A 87 9.55 3.92 -27.48
CA GLY A 87 9.49 5.26 -28.05
C GLY A 87 8.11 5.90 -28.06
N ARG A 88 7.19 5.38 -27.22
CA ARG A 88 5.81 5.89 -27.12
C ARG A 88 5.66 6.76 -25.88
N ALA A 89 6.26 7.94 -25.92
CA ALA A 89 6.35 8.86 -24.79
C ALA A 89 4.97 9.34 -24.28
N GLU A 90 4.02 9.57 -25.18
CA GLU A 90 2.67 10.02 -24.79
C GLU A 90 1.90 8.96 -24.02
N GLN A 91 1.97 7.72 -24.48
CA GLN A 91 1.33 6.61 -23.78
C GLN A 91 1.99 6.35 -22.43
N ALA A 92 3.32 6.47 -22.36
CA ALA A 92 4.04 6.34 -21.09
C ALA A 92 3.60 7.42 -20.11
N ALA A 93 3.48 8.68 -20.54
CA ALA A 93 3.01 9.78 -19.70
C ALA A 93 1.59 9.55 -19.20
N ALA A 94 0.72 9.04 -20.05
CA ALA A 94 -0.67 8.72 -19.68
C ALA A 94 -0.73 7.65 -18.58
N GLU A 95 0.09 6.60 -18.68
CA GLU A 95 0.19 5.57 -17.64
C GLU A 95 0.68 6.13 -16.31
N LEU A 96 1.68 7.01 -16.34
CA LEU A 96 2.20 7.66 -15.14
C LEU A 96 1.17 8.58 -14.49
N ASP A 97 0.36 9.28 -15.27
CA ASP A 97 -0.73 10.11 -14.76
C ASP A 97 -1.76 9.24 -14.03
N GLU A 98 -2.11 8.09 -14.59
CA GLU A 98 -3.01 7.14 -13.96
C GLU A 98 -2.45 6.57 -12.65
N ALA A 99 -1.16 6.24 -12.63
CA ALA A 99 -0.48 5.79 -11.42
C ALA A 99 -0.53 6.86 -10.33
N GLU A 100 -0.35 8.12 -10.69
CA GLU A 100 -0.39 9.25 -9.75
C GLU A 100 -1.78 9.40 -9.12
N ILE A 101 -2.84 9.22 -9.90
CA ILE A 101 -4.23 9.24 -9.39
C ILE A 101 -4.39 8.19 -8.29
N LEU A 102 -3.90 6.97 -8.52
CA LEU A 102 -3.97 5.88 -7.54
C LEU A 102 -3.13 6.19 -6.29
N ARG A 103 -1.94 6.74 -6.47
CA ARG A 103 -1.04 7.07 -5.36
C ARG A 103 -1.58 8.17 -4.46
N HIS A 104 -2.48 9.01 -4.96
CA HIS A 104 -3.15 10.01 -4.15
C HIS A 104 -3.90 9.38 -2.96
N TYR A 105 -4.35 8.15 -3.09
CA TYR A 105 -5.06 7.41 -2.03
C TYR A 105 -4.13 6.63 -1.11
N LEU A 106 -2.85 6.60 -1.41
CA LEU A 106 -1.86 5.85 -0.64
C LEU A 106 -1.10 6.77 0.31
N PRO A 107 -0.60 6.25 1.45
CA PRO A 107 0.30 7.02 2.29
C PRO A 107 1.54 7.42 1.50
N LYS A 108 2.12 8.57 1.83
CA LYS A 108 3.34 9.02 1.18
C LYS A 108 4.48 8.02 1.45
N PRO A 109 5.29 7.67 0.43
CA PRO A 109 6.44 6.80 0.66
C PRO A 109 7.40 7.42 1.68
N LEU A 110 8.04 6.56 2.46
CA LEU A 110 9.10 6.97 3.37
C LEU A 110 10.34 7.38 2.58
N GLY A 111 10.99 8.46 3.00
CA GLY A 111 12.33 8.79 2.53
C GLY A 111 13.35 7.76 3.03
N ASP A 112 14.51 7.69 2.38
CA ASP A 112 15.54 6.71 2.72
C ASP A 112 16.04 6.86 4.17
N ASP A 113 16.22 8.10 4.63
CA ASP A 113 16.66 8.38 6.01
C ASP A 113 15.60 7.97 7.04
N GLU A 114 14.33 8.27 6.76
CA GLU A 114 13.22 7.88 7.62
C GLU A 114 13.09 6.36 7.70
N LEU A 115 13.22 5.68 6.56
CA LEU A 115 13.15 4.22 6.51
C LEU A 115 14.32 3.59 7.30
N ALA A 116 15.52 4.09 7.11
CA ALA A 116 16.70 3.61 7.85
C ALA A 116 16.51 3.77 9.36
N GLN A 117 15.93 4.89 9.80
CA GLN A 117 15.67 5.12 11.22
C GLN A 117 14.62 4.16 11.77
N LEU A 118 13.54 3.92 11.01
CA LEU A 118 12.51 2.96 11.42
C LEU A 118 13.05 1.54 11.55
N VAL A 119 13.96 1.15 10.67
CA VAL A 119 14.62 -0.16 10.75
C VAL A 119 15.49 -0.24 12.01
N LYS A 120 16.25 0.79 12.32
CA LYS A 120 17.04 0.87 13.57
C LYS A 120 16.15 0.78 14.81
N ASP A 121 15.03 1.48 14.78
CA ASP A 121 14.03 1.45 15.86
C ASP A 121 13.45 0.04 16.04
N ALA A 122 13.19 -0.67 14.94
CA ALA A 122 12.72 -2.06 14.98
C ALA A 122 13.75 -3.00 15.59
N VAL A 123 15.03 -2.83 15.23
CA VAL A 123 16.13 -3.61 15.83
C VAL A 123 16.23 -3.33 17.34
N ALA A 124 16.14 -2.07 17.74
CA ALA A 124 16.17 -1.67 19.15
C ALA A 124 15.00 -2.26 19.95
N GLU A 125 13.81 -2.28 19.35
CA GLU A 125 12.62 -2.88 19.96
C GLU A 125 12.82 -4.38 20.22
N VAL A 126 13.32 -5.10 19.23
CA VAL A 126 13.58 -6.54 19.35
C VAL A 126 14.71 -6.80 20.35
N GLU A 127 15.75 -5.97 20.34
CA GLU A 127 16.83 -6.03 21.34
C GLU A 127 16.30 -5.88 22.76
N GLY A 128 15.37 -4.96 22.97
CA GLY A 128 14.69 -4.78 24.26
C GLY A 128 13.91 -6.01 24.70
N GLU A 129 13.27 -6.70 23.77
CA GLU A 129 12.51 -7.93 24.04
C GLU A 129 13.42 -9.13 24.33
N LEU A 130 14.55 -9.24 23.62
CA LEU A 130 15.48 -10.37 23.73
C LEU A 130 16.50 -10.18 24.88
N GLY A 131 16.79 -8.95 25.26
CA GLY A 131 17.85 -8.63 26.20
C GLY A 131 19.26 -8.64 25.60
N GLU A 132 19.37 -8.87 24.30
CA GLU A 132 20.63 -8.83 23.55
C GLU A 132 20.38 -8.39 22.10
N ARG A 133 21.42 -7.95 21.42
CA ARG A 133 21.31 -7.52 20.03
C ARG A 133 20.86 -8.70 19.13
N PRO A 134 19.80 -8.53 18.33
CA PRO A 134 19.37 -9.59 17.43
C PRO A 134 20.38 -9.81 16.29
N GLY A 135 20.54 -11.07 15.91
CA GLY A 135 21.34 -11.46 14.74
C GLY A 135 20.46 -11.93 13.60
N MET A 136 21.07 -12.50 12.58
CA MET A 136 20.36 -13.00 11.39
C MET A 136 19.29 -14.05 11.71
N LYS A 137 19.45 -14.80 12.80
CA LYS A 137 18.46 -15.78 13.25
C LYS A 137 17.13 -15.14 13.64
N GLN A 138 17.16 -13.88 14.07
CA GLN A 138 15.99 -13.12 14.46
C GLN A 138 15.44 -12.22 13.34
N MET A 139 15.90 -12.41 12.10
CA MET A 139 15.49 -11.59 10.98
C MET A 139 13.95 -11.54 10.81
N GLY A 140 13.26 -12.68 10.96
CA GLY A 140 11.80 -12.73 10.89
C GLY A 140 11.12 -11.84 11.93
N GLN A 141 11.62 -11.85 13.16
CA GLN A 141 11.10 -11.04 14.25
C GLN A 141 11.35 -9.54 14.01
N VAL A 142 12.54 -9.20 13.56
CA VAL A 142 12.89 -7.81 13.20
C VAL A 142 12.08 -7.33 12.01
N MET A 143 11.90 -8.18 10.99
CA MET A 143 11.06 -7.84 9.83
C MET A 143 9.62 -7.54 10.22
N LYS A 144 9.05 -8.32 11.14
CA LYS A 144 7.70 -8.09 11.63
C LYS A 144 7.59 -6.74 12.33
N ALA A 145 8.55 -6.41 13.19
CA ALA A 145 8.59 -5.10 13.87
C ALA A 145 8.80 -3.95 12.88
N ALA A 146 9.70 -4.12 11.92
CA ALA A 146 9.96 -3.11 10.88
C ALA A 146 8.73 -2.86 10.01
N ASN A 147 8.08 -3.92 9.54
CA ASN A 147 6.89 -3.79 8.69
C ASN A 147 5.72 -3.12 9.43
N ALA A 148 5.57 -3.35 10.73
CA ALA A 148 4.58 -2.66 11.54
C ALA A 148 4.83 -1.14 11.58
N LYS A 149 6.07 -0.72 11.69
CA LYS A 149 6.47 0.70 11.71
C LYS A 149 6.37 1.35 10.33
N VAL A 150 6.74 0.61 9.29
CA VAL A 150 6.71 1.08 7.90
C VAL A 150 5.27 1.24 7.40
N ALA A 151 4.37 0.37 7.83
CA ALA A 151 2.93 0.42 7.53
C ALA A 151 2.64 0.60 6.02
N GLY A 152 3.32 -0.15 5.18
CA GLY A 152 3.12 -0.13 3.72
C GLY A 152 3.73 1.06 2.99
N ARG A 153 4.47 1.93 3.67
CA ARG A 153 5.05 3.15 3.08
C ARG A 153 6.41 2.95 2.40
N ALA A 154 6.86 1.71 2.32
CA ALA A 154 8.08 1.34 1.60
C ALA A 154 7.94 -0.06 1.03
N GLU A 155 8.68 -0.36 -0.02
CA GLU A 155 8.67 -1.69 -0.63
C GLU A 155 9.29 -2.74 0.30
N GLY A 156 8.69 -3.92 0.36
CA GLY A 156 9.14 -5.01 1.21
C GLY A 156 10.59 -5.41 0.97
N GLY A 157 11.04 -5.44 -0.28
CA GLY A 157 12.42 -5.74 -0.63
C GLY A 157 13.41 -4.71 -0.09
N LYS A 158 13.03 -3.44 -0.09
CA LYS A 158 13.85 -2.35 0.43
C LYS A 158 13.99 -2.44 1.97
N VAL A 159 12.88 -2.75 2.65
CA VAL A 159 12.88 -2.99 4.10
C VAL A 159 13.76 -4.18 4.44
N ALA A 160 13.60 -5.29 3.73
CA ALA A 160 14.39 -6.51 3.95
C ALA A 160 15.90 -6.26 3.79
N ALA A 161 16.29 -5.52 2.76
CA ALA A 161 17.70 -5.19 2.51
C ALA A 161 18.29 -4.37 3.66
N LEU A 162 17.54 -3.39 4.18
CA LEU A 162 18.00 -2.57 5.31
C LEU A 162 18.06 -3.36 6.61
N VAL A 163 17.09 -4.22 6.87
CA VAL A 163 17.11 -5.10 8.05
C VAL A 163 18.31 -6.03 7.99
N LYS A 164 18.55 -6.65 6.85
CA LYS A 164 19.69 -7.54 6.65
C LYS A 164 21.01 -6.82 6.90
N ALA A 165 21.17 -5.61 6.36
CA ALA A 165 22.37 -4.79 6.57
C ALA A 165 22.58 -4.44 8.04
N GLU A 166 21.51 -4.08 8.77
CA GLU A 166 21.61 -3.77 10.20
C GLU A 166 21.98 -4.99 11.03
N LEU A 167 21.46 -6.17 10.71
CA LEU A 167 21.73 -7.40 11.46
C LEU A 167 23.10 -7.99 11.16
N ALA A 168 23.69 -7.68 10.01
CA ALA A 168 25.01 -8.16 9.61
C ALA A 168 26.16 -7.40 10.33
N ASP A 169 25.89 -6.21 10.85
CA ASP A 169 26.86 -5.42 11.64
C ASP A 169 26.93 -5.90 13.13
#